data_adb65e58363639c534c834b4c6254972
#
_entry.id   adb65e58363639c534c834b4c6254972
#
_cell.length_a   1.000
_cell.length_b   1.000
_cell.length_c   1.000
_cell.angle_alpha   90.00
_cell.angle_beta   90.00
_cell.angle_gamma   90.00
#
_symmetry.space_group_name_H-M   'P 1'
#
loop_
_entity.id
_entity.type
_entity.pdbx_description
1 polymer ?
#
loop_
_entity_poly.entity_id
_entity_poly.type
_entity_poly.pdbx_seq_one_letter_code
_entity_poly.pdbx_strand_id
1 'polypeptide(L)'
;NRYGELMCQAAEDLGYDNDICGYARISLAYAAGVRVSRKYDPETGEYIIDPSTGKPLKDADGNVVMGEDGKPKKDPKTQTPYLQLDNLLEIEKLPDGPDKERRIAAISPIRQMQIPQPDFVLCCNNICNCMTKWYENIARMCNIPLIMIDIPYNNTVDVHDENVKYVRAQFDKAIKQLEELTGKKFD
;
A
#
# COMPACT_ATOMS: atom_id res chain seq x y z
N ASN A 1 -3.80 6.55 11.57
CA ASN A 1 -4.33 6.69 10.21
C ASN A 1 -5.19 5.46 9.88
N ARG A 2 -6.52 5.63 9.94
CA ARG A 2 -7.51 4.57 9.79
C ARG A 2 -7.34 3.73 8.51
N TYR A 3 -6.85 4.33 7.44
CA TYR A 3 -6.53 3.62 6.20
C TYR A 3 -5.40 2.60 6.39
N GLY A 4 -4.29 3.03 7.01
CA GLY A 4 -3.15 2.16 7.25
C GLY A 4 -3.49 1.00 8.18
N GLU A 5 -4.32 1.23 9.19
CA GLU A 5 -4.81 0.20 10.11
C GLU A 5 -5.63 -0.87 9.37
N LEU A 6 -6.58 -0.47 8.52
CA LEU A 6 -7.37 -1.39 7.71
C LEU A 6 -6.50 -2.21 6.75
N MET A 7 -5.51 -1.59 6.10
CA MET A 7 -4.61 -2.30 5.19
C MET A 7 -3.67 -3.26 5.93
N CYS A 8 -3.22 -2.91 7.14
CA CYS A 8 -2.45 -3.82 7.98
C CYS A 8 -3.30 -5.01 8.43
N GLN A 9 -4.55 -4.79 8.82
CA GLN A 9 -5.49 -5.87 9.16
C GLN A 9 -5.70 -6.79 7.95
N ALA A 10 -5.91 -6.23 6.77
CA ALA A 10 -6.05 -7.02 5.55
C ALA A 10 -4.83 -7.89 5.25
N ALA A 11 -3.61 -7.42 5.55
CA ALA A 11 -2.41 -8.22 5.40
C ALA A 11 -2.38 -9.40 6.40
N GLU A 12 -2.82 -9.17 7.64
CA GLU A 12 -2.97 -10.23 8.65
C GLU A 12 -4.02 -11.27 8.22
N ASP A 13 -5.15 -10.82 7.69
CA ASP A 13 -6.21 -11.69 7.16
C ASP A 13 -5.71 -12.55 5.97
N LEU A 14 -4.72 -12.06 5.23
CA LEU A 14 -4.02 -12.79 4.18
C LEU A 14 -2.93 -13.75 4.70
N GLY A 15 -2.71 -13.78 6.02
CA GLY A 15 -1.75 -14.67 6.68
C GLY A 15 -0.35 -14.08 6.87
N TYR A 16 -0.16 -12.77 6.69
CA TYR A 16 1.09 -12.11 7.03
C TYR A 16 1.16 -11.78 8.52
N ASP A 17 2.34 -12.00 9.11
CA ASP A 17 2.58 -11.77 10.52
C ASP A 17 2.42 -10.27 10.89
N ASN A 18 1.84 -10.00 12.06
CA ASN A 18 1.67 -8.65 12.58
C ASN A 18 3.01 -7.99 13.01
N ASP A 19 4.05 -8.77 13.22
CA ASP A 19 5.40 -8.28 13.51
C ASP A 19 6.13 -7.73 12.28
N ILE A 20 5.56 -7.94 11.07
CA ILE A 20 6.09 -7.35 9.86
C ILE A 20 5.84 -5.84 9.85
N CYS A 21 6.84 -5.08 9.37
CA CYS A 21 6.76 -3.63 9.20
C CYS A 21 5.45 -3.18 8.55
N GLY A 22 4.79 -2.17 9.11
CA GLY A 22 3.51 -1.66 8.61
C GLY A 22 3.53 -1.22 7.14
N TYR A 23 4.65 -0.67 6.65
CA TYR A 23 4.80 -0.34 5.22
C TYR A 23 4.76 -1.60 4.34
N ALA A 24 5.43 -2.66 4.77
CA ALA A 24 5.42 -3.93 4.05
C ALA A 24 4.02 -4.54 4.04
N ARG A 25 3.32 -4.56 5.18
CA ARG A 25 1.94 -5.06 5.29
C ARG A 25 0.99 -4.32 4.35
N ILE A 26 1.01 -2.98 4.37
CA ILE A 26 0.18 -2.15 3.47
C ILE A 26 0.45 -2.49 2.00
N SER A 27 1.71 -2.64 1.62
CA SER A 27 2.08 -2.93 0.24
C SER A 27 1.72 -4.35 -0.19
N LEU A 28 1.86 -5.33 0.70
CA LEU A 28 1.46 -6.72 0.45
C LEU A 28 -0.07 -6.83 0.25
N ALA A 29 -0.86 -6.22 1.13
CA ALA A 29 -2.31 -6.17 0.97
C ALA A 29 -2.70 -5.47 -0.35
N TYR A 30 -2.04 -4.36 -0.68
CA TYR A 30 -2.28 -3.65 -1.93
C TYR A 30 -1.94 -4.48 -3.17
N ALA A 31 -0.81 -5.21 -3.16
CA ALA A 31 -0.40 -6.11 -4.24
C ALA A 31 -1.38 -7.30 -4.39
N ALA A 32 -1.99 -7.76 -3.29
CA ALA A 32 -3.04 -8.77 -3.30
C ALA A 32 -4.40 -8.25 -3.79
N GLY A 33 -4.47 -7.00 -4.27
CA GLY A 33 -5.70 -6.40 -4.80
C GLY A 33 -6.58 -5.72 -3.75
N VAL A 34 -6.19 -5.74 -2.46
CA VAL A 34 -7.00 -5.11 -1.41
C VAL A 34 -7.00 -3.58 -1.58
N ARG A 35 -8.18 -3.00 -1.45
CA ARG A 35 -8.40 -1.54 -1.51
C ARG A 35 -9.30 -1.11 -0.36
N VAL A 36 -9.06 0.08 0.14
CA VAL A 36 -9.98 0.73 1.07
C VAL A 36 -10.98 1.53 0.26
N SER A 37 -12.25 1.24 0.44
CA SER A 37 -13.37 1.91 -0.19
C SER A 37 -14.24 2.64 0.84
N ARG A 38 -15.10 3.52 0.34
CA ARG A 38 -16.14 4.18 1.13
C ARG A 38 -17.34 3.25 1.25
N LYS A 39 -17.82 3.05 2.48
CA LYS A 39 -19.03 2.25 2.71
C LYS A 39 -20.25 2.99 2.17
N TYR A 40 -21.10 2.29 1.46
CA TYR A 40 -22.35 2.80 0.93
C TYR A 40 -23.50 1.85 1.22
N ASP A 41 -24.71 2.37 1.18
CA ASP A 41 -25.93 1.59 1.24
C ASP A 41 -26.17 0.91 -0.13
N PRO A 42 -26.29 -0.43 -0.19
CA PRO A 42 -26.43 -1.14 -1.45
C PRO A 42 -27.76 -0.84 -2.16
N GLU A 43 -28.82 -0.43 -1.43
CA GLU A 43 -30.14 -0.16 -2.00
C GLU A 43 -30.19 1.26 -2.59
N THR A 44 -29.71 2.26 -1.85
CA THR A 44 -29.77 3.66 -2.28
C THR A 44 -28.53 4.10 -3.04
N GLY A 45 -27.39 3.48 -2.80
CA GLY A 45 -26.07 3.88 -3.34
C GLY A 45 -25.46 5.08 -2.61
N GLU A 46 -26.08 5.58 -1.57
CA GLU A 46 -25.59 6.72 -0.78
C GLU A 46 -24.48 6.29 0.17
N TYR A 47 -23.48 7.14 0.37
CA TYR A 47 -22.40 6.87 1.32
C TYR A 47 -22.89 6.97 2.77
N ILE A 48 -22.56 5.95 3.57
CA ILE A 48 -22.87 5.91 5.00
C ILE A 48 -21.83 6.75 5.74
N ILE A 49 -22.25 7.91 6.26
CA ILE A 49 -21.38 8.90 6.90
C ILE A 49 -21.00 8.46 8.31
N ASP A 50 -19.72 8.61 8.64
CA ASP A 50 -19.17 8.36 9.97
C ASP A 50 -19.29 9.66 10.82
N PRO A 51 -20.20 9.72 11.80
CA PRO A 51 -20.43 10.93 12.60
C PRO A 51 -19.25 11.28 13.52
N SER A 52 -18.33 10.35 13.74
CA SER A 52 -17.13 10.57 14.55
C SER A 52 -16.03 11.35 13.82
N THR A 53 -16.15 11.48 12.50
CA THR A 53 -15.16 12.14 11.65
C THR A 53 -15.50 13.61 11.43
N GLY A 54 -14.62 14.33 10.75
CA GLY A 54 -14.82 15.74 10.40
C GLY A 54 -14.10 16.70 11.33
N LYS A 55 -14.13 17.97 10.93
CA LYS A 55 -13.54 19.07 11.72
C LYS A 55 -14.45 19.41 12.91
N PRO A 56 -13.91 19.99 13.98
CA PRO A 56 -14.75 20.55 15.03
C PRO A 56 -15.72 21.62 14.47
N LEU A 57 -17.00 21.53 14.85
CA LEU A 57 -17.98 22.55 14.53
C LEU A 57 -17.65 23.83 15.28
N LYS A 58 -17.67 24.96 14.59
CA LYS A 58 -17.44 26.27 15.15
C LYS A 58 -18.72 27.11 15.09
N ASP A 59 -18.94 27.93 16.11
CA ASP A 59 -19.98 28.93 16.12
C ASP A 59 -19.61 30.17 15.26
N ALA A 60 -20.48 31.17 15.26
CA ALA A 60 -20.29 32.44 14.51
C ALA A 60 -19.04 33.21 14.97
N ASP A 61 -18.64 33.06 16.23
CA ASP A 61 -17.48 33.70 16.84
C ASP A 61 -16.18 32.91 16.67
N GLY A 62 -16.26 31.73 16.03
CA GLY A 62 -15.11 30.85 15.78
C GLY A 62 -14.74 29.88 16.92
N ASN A 63 -15.54 29.84 17.99
CA ASN A 63 -15.33 28.94 19.11
C ASN A 63 -15.82 27.52 18.77
N VAL A 64 -15.19 26.54 19.38
CA VAL A 64 -15.58 25.12 19.20
C VAL A 64 -16.87 24.84 19.97
N VAL A 65 -17.89 24.34 19.28
CA VAL A 65 -19.15 23.91 19.89
C VAL A 65 -18.95 22.56 20.55
N MET A 66 -19.24 22.47 21.86
CA MET A 66 -19.12 21.25 22.65
C MET A 66 -20.47 20.50 22.67
N GLY A 67 -20.38 19.16 22.68
CA GLY A 67 -21.52 18.26 22.88
C GLY A 67 -21.85 18.09 24.37
N GLU A 68 -22.97 17.45 24.65
CA GLU A 68 -23.39 17.10 26.03
C GLU A 68 -22.41 16.11 26.70
N ASP A 69 -21.69 15.33 25.89
CA ASP A 69 -20.64 14.39 26.32
C ASP A 69 -19.29 15.04 26.59
N GLY A 70 -19.20 16.38 26.52
CA GLY A 70 -17.98 17.14 26.72
C GLY A 70 -16.97 17.05 25.57
N LYS A 71 -17.35 16.47 24.44
CA LYS A 71 -16.50 16.39 23.24
C LYS A 71 -16.88 17.43 22.19
N PRO A 72 -15.94 17.88 21.35
CA PRO A 72 -16.25 18.76 20.24
C PRO A 72 -17.26 18.13 19.28
N LYS A 73 -18.39 18.82 19.03
CA LYS A 73 -19.30 18.43 17.95
C LYS A 73 -18.56 18.48 16.61
N LYS A 74 -18.92 17.58 15.70
CA LYS A 74 -18.33 17.51 14.37
C LYS A 74 -19.20 18.26 13.37
N ASP A 75 -18.57 19.01 12.48
CA ASP A 75 -19.25 19.71 11.39
C ASP A 75 -19.74 18.68 10.36
N PRO A 76 -21.05 18.54 10.15
CA PRO A 76 -21.62 17.56 9.21
C PRO A 76 -21.09 17.69 7.79
N LYS A 77 -20.73 18.92 7.36
CA LYS A 77 -20.22 19.19 6.01
C LYS A 77 -18.83 18.64 5.77
N THR A 78 -18.08 18.35 6.84
CA THR A 78 -16.70 17.84 6.77
C THR A 78 -16.58 16.39 7.19
N GLN A 79 -17.69 15.75 7.56
CA GLN A 79 -17.73 14.33 7.89
C GLN A 79 -17.42 13.48 6.64
N THR A 80 -16.81 12.33 6.86
CA THR A 80 -16.42 11.41 5.80
C THR A 80 -17.18 10.08 5.93
N PRO A 81 -17.39 9.36 4.85
CA PRO A 81 -17.98 8.04 4.91
C PRO A 81 -17.16 7.05 5.77
N TYR A 82 -17.84 6.07 6.35
CA TYR A 82 -17.17 4.89 6.88
C TYR A 82 -16.31 4.25 5.80
N LEU A 83 -15.21 3.64 6.22
CA LEU A 83 -14.32 2.90 5.34
C LEU A 83 -14.55 1.40 5.50
N GLN A 84 -14.41 0.67 4.42
CA GLN A 84 -14.43 -0.79 4.35
C GLN A 84 -13.29 -1.30 3.48
N LEU A 85 -13.03 -2.61 3.52
CA LEU A 85 -12.11 -3.28 2.62
C LEU A 85 -12.88 -3.85 1.43
N ASP A 86 -12.30 -3.69 0.25
CA ASP A 86 -12.73 -4.31 -0.99
C ASP A 86 -11.52 -4.96 -1.69
N ASN A 87 -11.77 -5.90 -2.59
CA ASN A 87 -10.72 -6.46 -3.43
C ASN A 87 -10.97 -6.09 -4.88
N LEU A 88 -10.08 -5.27 -5.45
CA LEU A 88 -10.22 -4.78 -6.82
C LEU A 88 -10.17 -5.92 -7.84
N LEU A 89 -9.33 -6.93 -7.62
CA LEU A 89 -9.23 -8.08 -8.52
C LEU A 89 -10.54 -8.91 -8.56
N GLU A 90 -11.25 -8.98 -7.44
CA GLU A 90 -12.54 -9.64 -7.39
C GLU A 90 -13.64 -8.77 -8.01
N ILE A 91 -13.60 -7.46 -7.81
CA ILE A 91 -14.54 -6.52 -8.44
C ILE A 91 -14.41 -6.58 -9.96
N GLU A 92 -13.21 -6.68 -10.49
CA GLU A 92 -12.97 -6.75 -11.93
C GLU A 92 -13.55 -8.01 -12.60
N LYS A 93 -13.67 -9.11 -11.84
CA LYS A 93 -14.30 -10.35 -12.32
C LYS A 93 -15.83 -10.28 -12.37
N LEU A 94 -16.44 -9.28 -11.72
CA LEU A 94 -17.88 -9.09 -11.77
C LEU A 94 -18.35 -8.76 -13.19
N PRO A 95 -19.58 -9.17 -13.55
CA PRO A 95 -20.21 -8.73 -14.78
C PRO A 95 -20.27 -7.19 -14.85
N ASP A 96 -20.14 -6.63 -16.03
CA ASP A 96 -20.30 -5.19 -16.23
C ASP A 96 -21.73 -4.77 -15.89
N GLY A 97 -21.85 -3.70 -15.10
CA GLY A 97 -23.13 -3.22 -14.64
C GLY A 97 -23.02 -2.29 -13.43
N PRO A 98 -24.18 -1.80 -12.95
CA PRO A 98 -24.23 -0.76 -11.90
C PRO A 98 -23.54 -1.15 -10.60
N ASP A 99 -23.52 -2.42 -10.21
CA ASP A 99 -22.86 -2.86 -8.99
C ASP A 99 -21.35 -2.75 -9.10
N LYS A 100 -20.76 -3.24 -10.20
CA LYS A 100 -19.33 -3.12 -10.48
C LYS A 100 -18.89 -1.66 -10.52
N GLU A 101 -19.62 -0.83 -11.24
CA GLU A 101 -19.35 0.60 -11.37
C GLU A 101 -19.39 1.31 -10.01
N ARG A 102 -20.39 1.01 -9.20
CA ARG A 102 -20.54 1.58 -7.85
C ARG A 102 -19.39 1.17 -6.93
N ARG A 103 -18.99 -0.10 -6.94
CA ARG A 103 -17.87 -0.58 -6.12
C ARG A 103 -16.55 0.06 -6.53
N ILE A 104 -16.31 0.20 -7.83
CA ILE A 104 -15.13 0.93 -8.34
C ILE A 104 -15.18 2.39 -7.90
N ALA A 105 -16.32 3.07 -8.06
CA ALA A 105 -16.48 4.47 -7.68
C ALA A 105 -16.33 4.72 -6.16
N ALA A 106 -16.62 3.72 -5.33
CA ALA A 106 -16.43 3.79 -3.89
C ALA A 106 -14.95 3.83 -3.49
N ILE A 107 -14.05 3.26 -4.30
CA ILE A 107 -12.60 3.32 -4.11
C ILE A 107 -12.11 4.72 -4.52
N SER A 108 -11.22 5.31 -3.72
CA SER A 108 -10.61 6.61 -4.07
C SER A 108 -9.92 6.54 -5.44
N PRO A 109 -10.10 7.54 -6.34
CA PRO A 109 -9.51 7.54 -7.68
C PRO A 109 -7.99 7.26 -7.71
N ILE A 110 -7.24 7.85 -6.77
CA ILE A 110 -5.79 7.59 -6.64
C ILE A 110 -5.48 6.12 -6.31
N ARG A 111 -6.45 5.40 -5.73
CA ARG A 111 -6.31 4.03 -5.24
C ARG A 111 -7.03 3.00 -6.09
N GLN A 112 -7.74 3.45 -7.11
CA GLN A 112 -8.28 2.61 -8.17
C GLN A 112 -7.18 2.16 -9.13
N MET A 113 -6.07 2.89 -9.21
CA MET A 113 -4.94 2.48 -10.02
C MET A 113 -4.45 1.11 -9.53
N GLN A 114 -4.55 0.14 -10.41
CA GLN A 114 -3.81 -1.09 -10.20
C GLN A 114 -2.33 -0.76 -10.24
N ILE A 115 -1.55 -1.37 -9.34
CA ILE A 115 -0.14 -1.51 -9.62
C ILE A 115 -0.06 -2.48 -10.80
N PRO A 116 0.48 -2.06 -11.98
CA PRO A 116 0.70 -2.99 -13.05
C PRO A 116 1.47 -4.18 -12.50
N GLN A 117 1.14 -5.38 -12.93
CA GLN A 117 1.93 -6.53 -12.53
C GLN A 117 3.38 -6.26 -12.92
N PRO A 118 4.32 -6.26 -11.98
CA PRO A 118 5.71 -5.99 -12.31
C PRO A 118 6.30 -7.16 -13.10
N ASP A 119 7.22 -6.87 -14.01
CA ASP A 119 7.96 -7.88 -14.75
C ASP A 119 9.10 -8.48 -13.93
N PHE A 120 9.58 -7.73 -12.95
CA PHE A 120 10.62 -8.15 -11.99
C PHE A 120 10.58 -7.26 -10.74
N VAL A 121 11.25 -7.70 -9.69
CA VAL A 121 11.53 -6.90 -8.49
C VAL A 121 13.03 -6.64 -8.41
N LEU A 122 13.42 -5.38 -8.27
CA LEU A 122 14.80 -4.97 -8.01
C LEU A 122 14.90 -4.40 -6.59
N CYS A 123 15.76 -4.96 -5.78
CA CYS A 123 15.96 -4.49 -4.40
C CYS A 123 17.40 -4.69 -3.92
N CYS A 124 17.69 -4.16 -2.74
CA CYS A 124 18.95 -4.37 -2.02
C CYS A 124 18.69 -4.69 -0.55
N ASN A 125 19.69 -5.21 0.13
CA ASN A 125 19.59 -5.65 1.53
C ASN A 125 20.12 -4.65 2.56
N ASN A 126 20.40 -3.41 2.16
CA ASN A 126 21.16 -2.45 2.98
C ASN A 126 20.33 -1.68 4.03
N ILE A 127 19.02 -1.87 4.12
CA ILE A 127 18.15 -1.11 5.04
C ILE A 127 17.67 -1.97 6.18
N CYS A 128 16.82 -2.96 5.93
CA CYS A 128 16.33 -3.86 6.97
C CYS A 128 15.92 -5.23 6.40
N ASN A 129 15.95 -6.24 7.26
CA ASN A 129 15.59 -7.61 6.87
C ASN A 129 14.11 -7.71 6.44
N CYS A 130 13.22 -6.89 7.02
CA CYS A 130 11.81 -6.86 6.61
C CYS A 130 11.65 -6.46 5.15
N MET A 131 12.48 -5.55 4.64
CA MET A 131 12.41 -5.10 3.25
C MET A 131 12.76 -6.23 2.29
N THR A 132 13.80 -7.00 2.58
CA THR A 132 14.17 -8.16 1.79
C THR A 132 13.02 -9.17 1.69
N LYS A 133 12.42 -9.52 2.84
CA LYS A 133 11.28 -10.44 2.89
C LYS A 133 10.03 -9.90 2.19
N TRP A 134 9.79 -8.61 2.29
CA TRP A 134 8.71 -7.96 1.58
C TRP A 134 8.86 -8.12 0.06
N TYR A 135 10.03 -7.81 -0.49
CA TYR A 135 10.29 -7.95 -1.93
C TYR A 135 10.26 -9.41 -2.40
N GLU A 136 10.79 -10.34 -1.60
CA GLU A 136 10.67 -11.78 -1.87
C GLU A 136 9.21 -12.23 -1.96
N ASN A 137 8.35 -11.76 -1.05
CA ASN A 137 6.93 -12.09 -1.06
C ASN A 137 6.22 -11.53 -2.30
N ILE A 138 6.50 -10.29 -2.70
CA ILE A 138 5.94 -9.71 -3.94
C ILE A 138 6.37 -10.53 -5.15
N ALA A 139 7.66 -10.87 -5.25
CA ALA A 139 8.17 -11.67 -6.36
C ALA A 139 7.47 -13.04 -6.44
N ARG A 140 7.26 -13.70 -5.30
CA ARG A 140 6.50 -14.96 -5.23
C ARG A 140 5.03 -14.81 -5.59
N MET A 141 4.35 -13.78 -5.06
CA MET A 141 2.94 -13.53 -5.34
C MET A 141 2.69 -13.29 -6.83
N CYS A 142 3.58 -12.55 -7.48
CA CYS A 142 3.48 -12.22 -8.90
C CYS A 142 4.13 -13.28 -9.81
N ASN A 143 4.82 -14.27 -9.24
CA ASN A 143 5.61 -15.29 -9.96
C ASN A 143 6.62 -14.68 -10.95
N ILE A 144 7.42 -13.71 -10.45
CA ILE A 144 8.37 -12.92 -11.23
C ILE A 144 9.78 -13.00 -10.65
N PRO A 145 10.82 -12.69 -11.44
CA PRO A 145 12.20 -12.68 -10.96
C PRO A 145 12.46 -11.64 -9.88
N LEU A 146 13.30 -12.00 -8.91
CA LEU A 146 13.88 -11.09 -7.93
C LEU A 146 15.35 -10.85 -8.25
N ILE A 147 15.70 -9.60 -8.50
CA ILE A 147 17.08 -9.14 -8.67
C ILE A 147 17.51 -8.48 -7.37
N MET A 148 18.44 -9.13 -6.66
CA MET A 148 18.96 -8.65 -5.39
C MET A 148 20.35 -8.08 -5.57
N ILE A 149 20.56 -6.83 -5.13
CA ILE A 149 21.88 -6.22 -4.98
C ILE A 149 22.29 -6.42 -3.52
N ASP A 150 23.23 -7.33 -3.29
CA ASP A 150 23.76 -7.59 -1.96
C ASP A 150 24.84 -6.57 -1.62
N ILE A 151 24.60 -5.82 -0.53
CA ILE A 151 25.48 -4.78 -0.03
C ILE A 151 26.09 -5.28 1.27
N PRO A 152 27.42 -5.45 1.35
CA PRO A 152 28.06 -5.98 2.54
C PRO A 152 27.94 -4.97 3.69
N TYR A 153 27.76 -5.50 4.90
CA TYR A 153 27.82 -4.71 6.10
C TYR A 153 29.23 -4.13 6.29
N ASN A 154 29.33 -2.82 6.40
CA ASN A 154 30.56 -2.14 6.74
C ASN A 154 30.51 -1.65 8.19
N ASN A 155 31.36 -2.19 9.04
CA ASN A 155 31.46 -1.83 10.47
C ASN A 155 32.52 -0.74 10.75
N THR A 156 33.13 -0.17 9.72
CA THR A 156 34.12 0.90 9.82
C THR A 156 33.63 2.13 9.07
N VAL A 157 34.22 3.31 9.39
CA VAL A 157 33.93 4.56 8.67
C VAL A 157 34.59 4.56 7.28
N ASP A 158 35.68 3.79 7.15
CA ASP A 158 36.46 3.76 5.90
C ASP A 158 35.83 2.81 4.88
N VAL A 159 35.84 3.22 3.64
CA VAL A 159 35.42 2.41 2.51
C VAL A 159 36.61 1.59 2.02
N HIS A 160 36.50 0.26 2.12
CA HIS A 160 37.53 -0.66 1.68
C HIS A 160 37.35 -1.03 0.20
N ASP A 161 38.46 -1.09 -0.55
CA ASP A 161 38.47 -1.44 -1.98
C ASP A 161 37.76 -2.76 -2.27
N GLU A 162 37.87 -3.73 -1.38
CA GLU A 162 37.20 -5.03 -1.53
C GLU A 162 35.67 -4.91 -1.50
N ASN A 163 35.13 -4.04 -0.64
CA ASN A 163 33.70 -3.77 -0.59
C ASN A 163 33.23 -3.07 -1.87
N VAL A 164 34.04 -2.14 -2.42
CA VAL A 164 33.73 -1.46 -3.69
C VAL A 164 33.70 -2.47 -4.83
N LYS A 165 34.69 -3.35 -4.92
CA LYS A 165 34.75 -4.40 -5.95
C LYS A 165 33.56 -5.36 -5.83
N TYR A 166 33.21 -5.75 -4.60
CA TYR A 166 32.07 -6.62 -4.34
C TYR A 166 30.76 -6.00 -4.81
N VAL A 167 30.47 -4.75 -4.38
CA VAL A 167 29.26 -4.03 -4.76
C VAL A 167 29.20 -3.83 -6.27
N ARG A 168 30.31 -3.47 -6.91
CA ARG A 168 30.39 -3.36 -8.36
C ARG A 168 29.98 -4.66 -9.05
N ALA A 169 30.52 -5.79 -8.59
CA ALA A 169 30.15 -7.12 -9.16
C ALA A 169 28.67 -7.43 -8.99
N GLN A 170 28.02 -6.95 -7.89
CA GLN A 170 26.57 -7.09 -7.72
C GLN A 170 25.79 -6.27 -8.76
N PHE A 171 26.23 -5.03 -9.04
CA PHE A 171 25.63 -4.23 -10.11
C PHE A 171 25.82 -4.83 -11.49
N ASP A 172 27.03 -5.32 -11.81
CA ASP A 172 27.31 -5.98 -13.09
C ASP A 172 26.40 -7.19 -13.29
N LYS A 173 26.18 -7.96 -12.22
CA LYS A 173 25.23 -9.10 -12.22
C LYS A 173 23.79 -8.64 -12.43
N ALA A 174 23.36 -7.59 -11.73
CA ALA A 174 22.00 -7.04 -11.85
C ALA A 174 21.74 -6.49 -13.26
N ILE A 175 22.70 -5.77 -13.83
CA ILE A 175 22.62 -5.26 -15.21
C ILE A 175 22.46 -6.43 -16.19
N LYS A 176 23.27 -7.48 -16.07
CA LYS A 176 23.17 -8.64 -16.94
C LYS A 176 21.79 -9.30 -16.84
N GLN A 177 21.24 -9.45 -15.63
CA GLN A 177 19.90 -10.01 -15.43
C GLN A 177 18.82 -9.11 -16.05
N LEU A 178 18.95 -7.77 -15.93
CA LEU A 178 18.05 -6.82 -16.56
C LEU A 178 18.12 -6.87 -18.09
N GLU A 179 19.31 -7.00 -18.67
CA GLU A 179 19.48 -7.17 -20.11
C GLU A 179 18.82 -8.47 -20.61
N GLU A 180 18.97 -9.57 -19.88
CA GLU A 180 18.34 -10.85 -20.20
C GLU A 180 16.81 -10.77 -20.13
N LEU A 181 16.25 -10.08 -19.12
CA LEU A 181 14.81 -9.93 -18.94
C LEU A 181 14.17 -8.96 -19.96
N THR A 182 14.85 -7.89 -20.27
CA THR A 182 14.27 -6.82 -21.13
C THR A 182 14.62 -6.99 -22.61
N GLY A 183 15.62 -7.79 -22.94
CA GLY A 183 16.19 -7.89 -24.29
C GLY A 183 16.93 -6.63 -24.74
N LYS A 184 17.20 -5.67 -23.85
CA LYS A 184 17.87 -4.40 -24.14
C LYS A 184 19.23 -4.37 -23.51
N LYS A 185 20.18 -3.74 -24.22
CA LYS A 185 21.51 -3.47 -23.67
C LYS A 185 21.47 -2.22 -22.79
N PHE A 186 22.25 -2.27 -21.72
CA PHE A 186 22.48 -1.15 -20.83
C PHE A 186 23.68 -0.35 -21.35
N ASP A 187 23.51 0.95 -21.58
CA ASP A 187 24.55 1.87 -22.07
C ASP A 187 25.37 2.48 -20.93
#